data_b61b185f31c2082e0978f72e3a0fccb9
#
_entry.id   b61b185f31c2082e0978f72e3a0fccb9
#
_cell.length_a   1.000
_cell.length_b   1.000
_cell.length_c   1.000
_cell.angle_alpha   90.00
_cell.angle_beta   90.00
_cell.angle_gamma   90.00
#
_symmetry.space_group_name_H-M   'P 1'
#
loop_
_entity.id
_entity.type
_entity.pdbx_description
1 polymer ?
#
loop_
_entity_poly.entity_id
_entity_poly.type
_entity_poly.pdbx_seq_one_letter_code
_entity_poly.pdbx_strand_id
1 'polypeptide(L)'
;MTGRAAQAAARRTAVALGLLVVLAGCSVNLPGTSTQGSGAVRTETRSVSGFSAIQLAGNGDVQIEQSGTESLTISAEENLLPLLTSDVVNNELRLGVKDGARIDTTQPITYKVTVRELTGMDVAGNGSQTATKVKTGSLRIRMAGTGSITATGTADAQDIQMAGSGTYRGSGLTSKTATVKSAGTGNAELAVSDSLDVNIIGNGTVTYTGSPQVNQSIIGSGSLQKK
;
A
#
# COMPACT_ATOMS: atom_id res chain seq x y z
N MET A 1 93.60 33.23 -5.16
CA MET A 1 93.39 34.19 -4.10
C MET A 1 91.90 34.38 -3.94
N THR A 2 91.41 33.73 -2.97
CA THR A 2 90.48 34.10 -1.88
C THR A 2 89.32 35.05 -2.19
N GLY A 3 88.09 34.53 -1.98
CA GLY A 3 86.92 35.38 -1.89
C GLY A 3 85.71 34.53 -1.40
N ARG A 4 85.41 34.70 -0.18
CA ARG A 4 84.49 34.00 0.71
C ARG A 4 83.01 34.03 0.27
N ALA A 5 82.34 32.93 0.51
CA ALA A 5 80.88 32.72 0.56
C ALA A 5 80.21 33.63 1.61
N ALA A 6 79.03 34.12 1.32
CA ALA A 6 78.07 34.61 2.29
C ALA A 6 76.73 33.93 2.05
N GLN A 7 76.35 33.11 3.02
CA GLN A 7 75.08 32.43 3.09
C GLN A 7 74.00 33.42 3.54
N ALA A 8 72.91 33.59 2.77
CA ALA A 8 71.71 34.27 3.19
C ALA A 8 70.62 33.24 3.47
N ALA A 9 70.27 33.11 4.73
CA ALA A 9 69.16 32.28 5.19
C ALA A 9 67.83 32.91 4.82
N ALA A 10 67.11 32.26 3.95
CA ALA A 10 65.69 32.60 3.63
C ALA A 10 64.76 31.88 4.60
N ARG A 11 64.14 32.64 5.49
CA ARG A 11 63.04 32.20 6.36
C ARG A 11 61.80 31.93 5.49
N ARG A 12 61.37 30.68 5.38
CA ARG A 12 60.10 30.29 4.77
C ARG A 12 59.00 30.39 5.84
N THR A 13 58.16 31.40 5.75
CA THR A 13 56.90 31.52 6.47
C THR A 13 55.89 30.63 5.79
N ALA A 14 55.50 29.53 6.41
CA ALA A 14 54.41 28.68 5.96
C ALA A 14 53.07 29.31 6.38
N VAL A 15 52.33 29.87 5.44
CA VAL A 15 50.93 30.25 5.62
C VAL A 15 50.07 29.02 5.45
N ALA A 16 49.58 28.49 6.56
CA ALA A 16 48.58 27.39 6.54
C ALA A 16 47.22 28.01 6.14
N LEU A 17 46.85 27.82 4.88
CA LEU A 17 45.50 28.13 4.38
C LEU A 17 44.57 27.01 4.80
N GLY A 18 43.80 27.22 5.87
CA GLY A 18 42.76 26.30 6.31
C GLY A 18 41.61 26.26 5.31
N LEU A 19 41.54 25.18 4.53
CA LEU A 19 40.42 24.89 3.64
C LEU A 19 39.25 24.37 4.49
N LEU A 20 38.29 25.23 4.81
CA LEU A 20 37.01 24.88 5.44
C LEU A 20 36.15 24.19 4.36
N VAL A 21 36.18 22.86 4.32
CA VAL A 21 35.24 22.10 3.47
C VAL A 21 33.88 22.09 4.18
N VAL A 22 33.01 22.99 3.75
CA VAL A 22 31.59 22.92 4.07
C VAL A 22 31.03 21.72 3.29
N LEU A 23 30.88 20.58 3.96
CA LEU A 23 30.12 19.42 3.47
C LEU A 23 28.63 19.81 3.43
N ALA A 24 28.21 20.49 2.35
CA ALA A 24 26.82 20.52 1.98
C ALA A 24 26.44 19.08 1.66
N GLY A 25 25.68 18.45 2.55
CA GLY A 25 25.18 17.09 2.39
C GLY A 25 24.21 16.99 1.23
N CYS A 26 24.74 16.89 0.00
CA CYS A 26 23.99 16.35 -1.13
C CYS A 26 23.89 14.85 -0.92
N SER A 27 22.76 14.37 -0.46
CA SER A 27 22.42 12.94 -0.52
C SER A 27 22.39 12.51 -1.98
N VAL A 28 23.47 11.90 -2.45
CA VAL A 28 23.54 11.27 -3.78
C VAL A 28 22.69 10.02 -3.70
N ASN A 29 21.50 10.05 -4.28
CA ASN A 29 20.63 8.89 -4.43
C ASN A 29 21.27 7.94 -5.46
N LEU A 30 22.05 6.98 -5.01
CA LEU A 30 22.60 5.93 -5.85
C LEU A 30 21.48 4.98 -6.30
N PRO A 31 21.40 4.57 -7.58
CA PRO A 31 20.41 3.60 -8.05
C PRO A 31 20.54 2.30 -7.26
N GLY A 32 19.48 1.95 -6.49
CA GLY A 32 19.42 0.70 -5.71
C GLY A 32 19.52 0.86 -4.19
N THR A 33 19.80 2.06 -3.65
CA THR A 33 19.74 2.32 -2.20
C THR A 33 18.32 2.66 -1.76
N SER A 34 17.83 2.01 -0.69
CA SER A 34 16.57 2.37 -0.05
C SER A 34 16.76 3.60 0.85
N THR A 35 15.75 4.46 0.91
CA THR A 35 15.71 5.55 1.90
C THR A 35 15.23 4.96 3.23
N GLN A 36 16.11 4.94 4.22
CA GLN A 36 15.77 4.52 5.57
C GLN A 36 14.87 5.56 6.26
N GLY A 37 13.82 5.10 6.94
CA GLY A 37 12.97 5.94 7.76
C GLY A 37 13.71 6.60 8.91
N SER A 38 13.35 7.83 9.26
CA SER A 38 13.97 8.63 10.31
C SER A 38 13.50 8.25 11.73
N GLY A 39 12.46 7.44 11.86
CA GLY A 39 11.78 7.13 13.11
C GLY A 39 10.81 8.21 13.58
N ALA A 40 10.91 9.45 13.08
CA ALA A 40 10.04 10.56 13.44
C ALA A 40 8.76 10.55 12.59
N VAL A 41 7.63 10.23 13.18
CA VAL A 41 6.34 10.15 12.47
C VAL A 41 5.70 11.54 12.39
N ARG A 42 5.20 11.89 11.20
CA ARG A 42 4.42 13.09 10.92
C ARG A 42 3.15 12.74 10.16
N THR A 43 2.12 13.55 10.36
CA THR A 43 0.83 13.42 9.68
C THR A 43 0.66 14.55 8.67
N GLU A 44 0.25 14.22 7.45
CA GLU A 44 0.02 15.14 6.34
C GLU A 44 -1.36 14.90 5.73
N THR A 45 -2.13 15.97 5.52
CA THR A 45 -3.38 15.90 4.76
C THR A 45 -3.11 16.23 3.30
N ARG A 46 -3.64 15.41 2.39
CA ARG A 46 -3.51 15.61 0.94
C ARG A 46 -4.86 15.89 0.31
N SER A 47 -4.88 16.85 -0.61
CA SER A 47 -6.08 17.17 -1.39
C SER A 47 -6.28 16.09 -2.45
N VAL A 48 -7.37 15.33 -2.31
CA VAL A 48 -7.80 14.30 -3.26
C VAL A 48 -9.31 14.40 -3.46
N SER A 49 -9.79 14.13 -4.66
CA SER A 49 -11.23 14.15 -4.95
C SER A 49 -11.55 13.37 -6.22
N GLY A 50 -12.83 12.98 -6.37
CA GLY A 50 -13.32 12.33 -7.58
C GLY A 50 -12.90 10.85 -7.69
N PHE A 51 -12.85 10.12 -6.59
CA PHE A 51 -12.54 8.69 -6.58
C PHE A 51 -13.62 7.87 -5.88
N SER A 52 -13.79 6.65 -6.32
CA SER A 52 -14.66 5.65 -5.71
C SER A 52 -13.97 4.31 -5.50
N ALA A 53 -12.74 4.17 -5.99
CA ALA A 53 -11.90 3.00 -5.76
C ALA A 53 -10.56 3.42 -5.15
N ILE A 54 -9.93 2.51 -4.40
CA ILE A 54 -8.66 2.77 -3.71
C ILE A 54 -7.71 1.62 -4.00
N GLN A 55 -6.54 1.95 -4.57
CA GLN A 55 -5.45 1.03 -4.80
C GLN A 55 -4.29 1.32 -3.85
N LEU A 56 -3.79 0.28 -3.19
CA LEU A 56 -2.53 0.32 -2.44
C LEU A 56 -1.48 -0.52 -3.16
N ALA A 57 -0.40 0.11 -3.58
CA ALA A 57 0.76 -0.57 -4.16
C ALA A 57 1.92 -0.58 -3.15
N GLY A 58 2.27 -1.78 -2.65
CA GLY A 58 3.35 -1.96 -1.67
C GLY A 58 2.87 -2.25 -0.26
N ASN A 59 3.49 -1.58 0.72
CA ASN A 59 3.23 -1.76 2.15
C ASN A 59 2.45 -0.56 2.70
N GLY A 60 1.73 -0.77 3.77
CA GLY A 60 0.98 0.25 4.51
C GLY A 60 -0.42 -0.22 4.88
N ASP A 61 -1.05 0.53 5.79
CA ASP A 61 -2.38 0.24 6.30
C ASP A 61 -3.35 1.34 5.87
N VAL A 62 -4.36 1.00 5.07
CA VAL A 62 -5.39 1.93 4.61
C VAL A 62 -6.67 1.72 5.40
N GLN A 63 -7.07 2.72 6.14
CA GLN A 63 -8.34 2.78 6.87
C GLN A 63 -9.34 3.59 6.04
N ILE A 64 -10.41 2.96 5.59
CA ILE A 64 -11.41 3.54 4.69
C ILE A 64 -12.75 3.64 5.43
N GLU A 65 -13.36 4.80 5.38
CA GLU A 65 -14.72 5.01 5.87
C GLU A 65 -15.60 5.60 4.78
N GLN A 66 -16.71 4.95 4.47
CA GLN A 66 -17.71 5.55 3.59
C GLN A 66 -18.58 6.51 4.41
N SER A 67 -18.33 7.83 4.25
CA SER A 67 -18.94 8.89 5.07
C SER A 67 -19.63 10.00 4.26
N GLY A 68 -19.66 9.86 2.91
CA GLY A 68 -20.25 10.88 2.03
C GLY A 68 -19.32 12.04 1.70
N THR A 69 -18.11 12.10 2.25
CA THR A 69 -17.06 13.09 1.94
C THR A 69 -15.80 12.41 1.47
N GLU A 70 -14.91 13.15 0.82
CA GLU A 70 -13.62 12.64 0.36
C GLU A 70 -12.48 13.33 1.11
N SER A 71 -11.57 12.57 1.67
CA SER A 71 -10.36 13.09 2.30
C SER A 71 -9.25 12.04 2.32
N LEU A 72 -8.00 12.48 2.44
CA LEU A 72 -6.84 11.64 2.66
C LEU A 72 -5.92 12.26 3.69
N THR A 73 -5.57 11.49 4.69
CA THR A 73 -4.53 11.82 5.67
C THR A 73 -3.51 10.69 5.71
N ILE A 74 -2.23 11.02 5.61
CA ILE A 74 -1.12 10.06 5.62
C ILE A 74 -0.30 10.29 6.89
N SER A 75 -0.06 9.24 7.64
CA SER A 75 0.86 9.23 8.77
C SER A 75 2.03 8.32 8.46
N ALA A 76 3.23 8.87 8.39
CA ALA A 76 4.46 8.15 8.07
C ALA A 76 5.67 8.91 8.61
N GLU A 77 6.85 8.31 8.52
CA GLU A 77 8.11 8.98 8.85
C GLU A 77 8.32 10.20 7.96
N GLU A 78 8.69 11.34 8.56
CA GLU A 78 8.69 12.64 7.90
C GLU A 78 9.57 12.71 6.65
N ASN A 79 10.69 11.99 6.65
CA ASN A 79 11.61 11.92 5.51
C ASN A 79 11.08 11.02 4.38
N LEU A 80 10.10 10.15 4.65
CA LEU A 80 9.47 9.26 3.67
C LEU A 80 8.20 9.87 3.06
N LEU A 81 7.51 10.79 3.74
CA LEU A 81 6.29 11.44 3.23
C LEU A 81 6.45 12.03 1.82
N PRO A 82 7.57 12.70 1.46
CA PRO A 82 7.76 13.22 0.10
C PRO A 82 7.92 12.13 -0.96
N LEU A 83 8.21 10.89 -0.57
CA LEU A 83 8.36 9.74 -1.48
C LEU A 83 7.05 8.97 -1.68
N LEU A 84 6.04 9.20 -0.84
CA LEU A 84 4.73 8.56 -0.98
C LEU A 84 3.88 9.29 -2.02
N THR A 85 3.18 8.53 -2.84
CA THR A 85 2.26 9.02 -3.88
C THR A 85 0.80 8.88 -3.45
N SER A 86 -0.06 9.75 -3.98
CA SER A 86 -1.51 9.73 -3.77
C SER A 86 -2.21 10.40 -4.94
N ASP A 87 -2.24 9.72 -6.08
CA ASP A 87 -2.77 10.24 -7.34
C ASP A 87 -4.16 9.69 -7.60
N VAL A 88 -5.06 10.51 -8.11
CA VAL A 88 -6.38 10.06 -8.57
C VAL A 88 -6.35 9.91 -10.09
N VAL A 89 -6.52 8.67 -10.55
CA VAL A 89 -6.50 8.32 -11.98
C VAL A 89 -7.71 7.42 -12.28
N ASN A 90 -8.54 7.81 -13.22
CA ASN A 90 -9.73 7.05 -13.63
C ASN A 90 -10.66 6.69 -12.45
N ASN A 91 -10.96 7.65 -11.57
CA ASN A 91 -11.77 7.49 -10.36
C ASN A 91 -11.17 6.53 -9.31
N GLU A 92 -9.88 6.23 -9.40
CA GLU A 92 -9.15 5.39 -8.46
C GLU A 92 -8.07 6.21 -7.74
N LEU A 93 -8.11 6.24 -6.40
CA LEU A 93 -7.05 6.80 -5.57
C LEU A 93 -5.92 5.78 -5.47
N ARG A 94 -4.78 6.11 -6.07
CA ARG A 94 -3.59 5.26 -6.08
C ARG A 94 -2.61 5.70 -5.02
N LEU A 95 -2.38 4.84 -4.04
CA LEU A 95 -1.45 5.02 -2.95
C LEU A 95 -0.22 4.14 -3.17
N GLY A 96 0.96 4.70 -3.03
CA GLY A 96 2.19 3.95 -3.27
C GLY A 96 3.45 4.76 -2.97
N VAL A 97 4.54 4.35 -3.61
CA VAL A 97 5.85 5.01 -3.54
C VAL A 97 6.21 5.51 -4.94
N LYS A 98 6.86 6.66 -5.03
CA LYS A 98 7.33 7.24 -6.30
C LYS A 98 8.16 6.23 -7.10
N ASP A 99 7.99 6.28 -8.42
CA ASP A 99 8.75 5.42 -9.34
C ASP A 99 10.26 5.55 -9.12
N GLY A 100 10.94 4.40 -9.05
CA GLY A 100 12.38 4.32 -8.80
C GLY A 100 12.81 4.58 -7.36
N ALA A 101 11.93 5.04 -6.48
CA ALA A 101 12.23 5.17 -5.05
C ALA A 101 12.02 3.83 -4.33
N ARG A 102 12.92 3.55 -3.39
CA ARG A 102 12.78 2.44 -2.43
C ARG A 102 12.81 3.02 -1.03
N ILE A 103 11.90 2.58 -0.20
CA ILE A 103 11.80 3.00 1.20
C ILE A 103 11.95 1.79 2.11
N ASP A 104 12.59 2.02 3.25
CA ASP A 104 12.73 1.05 4.33
C ASP A 104 12.20 1.69 5.61
N THR A 105 11.00 1.28 6.02
CA THR A 105 10.25 1.92 7.10
C THR A 105 10.60 1.31 8.44
N THR A 106 10.79 2.13 9.46
CA THR A 106 10.91 1.70 10.86
C THR A 106 9.60 1.89 11.63
N GLN A 107 8.69 2.72 11.08
CA GLN A 107 7.35 2.95 11.61
C GLN A 107 6.29 2.64 10.55
N PRO A 108 5.08 2.23 10.95
CA PRO A 108 3.99 1.93 10.01
C PRO A 108 3.60 3.16 9.18
N ILE A 109 3.30 2.92 7.89
CA ILE A 109 2.62 3.90 7.04
C ILE A 109 1.12 3.67 7.17
N THR A 110 0.39 4.69 7.62
CA THR A 110 -1.07 4.63 7.76
C THR A 110 -1.74 5.69 6.89
N TYR A 111 -2.70 5.25 6.09
CA TYR A 111 -3.57 6.12 5.28
C TYR A 111 -4.97 6.10 5.86
N LYS A 112 -5.51 7.26 6.20
CA LYS A 112 -6.92 7.43 6.56
C LYS A 112 -7.65 8.08 5.40
N VAL A 113 -8.63 7.37 4.86
CA VAL A 113 -9.40 7.77 3.68
C VAL A 113 -10.86 7.84 4.03
N THR A 114 -11.52 8.95 3.70
CA THR A 114 -12.98 8.98 3.60
C THR A 114 -13.39 8.99 2.14
N VAL A 115 -14.51 8.37 1.82
CA VAL A 115 -15.02 8.25 0.46
C VAL A 115 -16.54 8.43 0.43
N ARG A 116 -17.08 8.97 -0.67
CA ARG A 116 -18.53 9.14 -0.84
C ARG A 116 -19.22 7.82 -1.14
N GLU A 117 -18.66 7.06 -2.06
CA GLU A 117 -19.10 5.75 -2.45
C GLU A 117 -17.87 4.87 -2.67
N LEU A 118 -17.89 3.65 -2.17
CA LEU A 118 -16.79 2.71 -2.35
C LEU A 118 -17.21 1.61 -3.31
N THR A 119 -16.57 1.57 -4.48
CA THR A 119 -16.82 0.59 -5.54
C THR A 119 -15.66 -0.37 -5.79
N GLY A 120 -14.46 -0.08 -5.25
CA GLY A 120 -13.29 -0.92 -5.45
C GLY A 120 -12.23 -0.78 -4.36
N MET A 121 -11.60 -1.91 -4.03
CA MET A 121 -10.45 -2.01 -3.12
C MET A 121 -9.41 -2.93 -3.76
N ASP A 122 -8.24 -2.38 -4.05
CA ASP A 122 -7.17 -3.10 -4.75
C ASP A 122 -5.88 -3.06 -3.91
N VAL A 123 -5.27 -4.22 -3.62
CA VAL A 123 -3.97 -4.34 -2.92
C VAL A 123 -2.99 -5.10 -3.80
N ALA A 124 -1.88 -4.45 -4.12
CA ALA A 124 -0.75 -5.06 -4.81
C ALA A 124 0.48 -5.02 -3.88
N GLY A 125 0.84 -6.16 -3.28
CA GLY A 125 1.93 -6.28 -2.31
C GLY A 125 1.50 -6.88 -0.98
N ASN A 126 2.01 -6.33 0.13
CA ASN A 126 1.83 -6.88 1.49
C ASN A 126 0.98 -5.96 2.40
N GLY A 127 0.50 -4.84 1.87
CA GLY A 127 -0.28 -3.89 2.66
C GLY A 127 -1.68 -4.37 3.02
N SER A 128 -2.36 -3.61 3.86
CA SER A 128 -3.73 -3.90 4.28
C SER A 128 -4.70 -2.78 3.93
N GLN A 129 -5.96 -3.14 3.65
CA GLN A 129 -7.08 -2.20 3.54
C GLN A 129 -8.22 -2.64 4.43
N THR A 130 -8.76 -1.72 5.22
CA THR A 130 -9.95 -1.98 6.05
C THR A 130 -11.01 -0.93 5.74
N ALA A 131 -12.15 -1.37 5.21
CA ALA A 131 -13.30 -0.52 4.89
C ALA A 131 -14.45 -0.75 5.86
N THR A 132 -15.02 0.36 6.34
CA THR A 132 -16.15 0.36 7.26
C THR A 132 -17.32 1.16 6.70
N LYS A 133 -18.54 0.83 7.14
CA LYS A 133 -19.78 1.51 6.74
C LYS A 133 -20.04 1.45 5.22
N VAL A 134 -19.54 0.41 4.56
CA VAL A 134 -19.74 0.24 3.11
C VAL A 134 -21.22 0.09 2.81
N LYS A 135 -21.70 0.85 1.82
CA LYS A 135 -23.04 0.73 1.26
C LYS A 135 -22.98 1.02 -0.23
N THR A 136 -23.01 -0.02 -1.05
CA THR A 136 -22.78 0.09 -2.49
C THR A 136 -23.59 -0.95 -3.26
N GLY A 137 -23.86 -0.68 -4.53
CA GLY A 137 -24.46 -1.67 -5.44
C GLY A 137 -23.47 -2.78 -5.83
N SER A 138 -22.19 -2.44 -6.00
CA SER A 138 -21.16 -3.43 -6.35
C SER A 138 -19.82 -3.05 -5.75
N LEU A 139 -19.17 -4.01 -5.08
CA LEU A 139 -17.82 -3.86 -4.56
C LEU A 139 -16.87 -4.83 -5.28
N ARG A 140 -15.87 -4.27 -5.95
CA ARG A 140 -14.77 -5.03 -6.54
C ARG A 140 -13.60 -5.11 -5.57
N ILE A 141 -13.10 -6.33 -5.34
CA ILE A 141 -11.92 -6.61 -4.51
C ILE A 141 -10.86 -7.23 -5.41
N ARG A 142 -9.68 -6.66 -5.44
CA ARG A 142 -8.52 -7.24 -6.13
C ARG A 142 -7.34 -7.34 -5.19
N MET A 143 -6.71 -8.50 -5.18
CA MET A 143 -5.53 -8.76 -4.36
C MET A 143 -4.45 -9.44 -5.20
N ALA A 144 -3.26 -8.86 -5.21
CA ALA A 144 -2.08 -9.47 -5.80
C ALA A 144 -0.93 -9.42 -4.78
N GLY A 145 -0.55 -10.59 -4.23
CA GLY A 145 0.49 -10.70 -3.19
C GLY A 145 0.01 -11.39 -1.91
N THR A 146 0.45 -10.90 -0.76
CA THR A 146 0.20 -11.48 0.57
C THR A 146 -0.59 -10.57 1.50
N GLY A 147 -1.06 -9.44 1.00
CA GLY A 147 -1.80 -8.44 1.76
C GLY A 147 -3.16 -8.91 2.29
N SER A 148 -3.88 -8.02 2.94
CA SER A 148 -5.22 -8.30 3.44
C SER A 148 -6.22 -7.19 3.12
N ILE A 149 -7.47 -7.59 2.86
CA ILE A 149 -8.59 -6.66 2.72
C ILE A 149 -9.70 -7.09 3.68
N THR A 150 -10.21 -6.14 4.45
CA THR A 150 -11.37 -6.32 5.34
C THR A 150 -12.45 -5.34 4.93
N ALA A 151 -13.68 -5.80 4.77
CA ALA A 151 -14.82 -4.93 4.47
C ALA A 151 -16.02 -5.25 5.35
N THR A 152 -16.70 -4.18 5.83
CA THR A 152 -17.90 -4.30 6.65
C THR A 152 -19.00 -3.35 6.16
N GLY A 153 -20.25 -3.81 6.19
CA GLY A 153 -21.41 -3.07 5.70
C GLY A 153 -22.33 -3.90 4.81
N THR A 154 -22.78 -3.33 3.68
CA THR A 154 -23.67 -3.98 2.73
C THR A 154 -23.27 -3.71 1.28
N ALA A 155 -23.38 -4.70 0.42
CA ALA A 155 -23.27 -4.57 -1.03
C ALA A 155 -24.34 -5.41 -1.71
N ASP A 156 -24.83 -5.03 -2.90
CA ASP A 156 -25.69 -5.96 -3.64
C ASP A 156 -24.85 -7.09 -4.25
N ALA A 157 -23.67 -6.76 -4.79
CA ALA A 157 -22.77 -7.73 -5.42
C ALA A 157 -21.32 -7.54 -4.96
N GLN A 158 -20.58 -8.64 -4.87
CA GLN A 158 -19.12 -8.66 -4.67
C GLN A 158 -18.43 -9.39 -5.84
N ASP A 159 -17.40 -8.77 -6.41
CA ASP A 159 -16.47 -9.41 -7.38
C ASP A 159 -15.06 -9.46 -6.75
N ILE A 160 -14.63 -10.66 -6.37
CA ILE A 160 -13.39 -10.90 -5.65
C ILE A 160 -12.41 -11.63 -6.55
N GLN A 161 -11.24 -11.03 -6.78
CA GLN A 161 -10.15 -11.58 -7.57
C GLN A 161 -8.88 -11.60 -6.73
N MET A 162 -8.35 -12.79 -6.48
CA MET A 162 -7.18 -13.00 -5.63
C MET A 162 -6.09 -13.74 -6.39
N ALA A 163 -4.88 -13.21 -6.39
CA ALA A 163 -3.69 -13.83 -6.93
C ALA A 163 -2.59 -13.82 -5.86
N GLY A 164 -2.15 -15.01 -5.42
CA GLY A 164 -1.14 -15.14 -4.36
C GLY A 164 -1.66 -15.78 -3.07
N SER A 165 -1.24 -15.25 -1.92
CA SER A 165 -1.55 -15.82 -0.59
C SER A 165 -2.29 -14.83 0.33
N GLY A 166 -2.89 -13.80 -0.23
CA GLY A 166 -3.60 -12.77 0.53
C GLY A 166 -4.88 -13.28 1.20
N THR A 167 -5.44 -12.46 2.08
CA THR A 167 -6.66 -12.79 2.82
C THR A 167 -7.73 -11.73 2.64
N TYR A 168 -8.93 -12.14 2.19
CA TYR A 168 -10.11 -11.31 2.19
C TYR A 168 -11.05 -11.66 3.34
N ARG A 169 -11.38 -10.69 4.19
CA ARG A 169 -12.29 -10.81 5.33
C ARG A 169 -13.56 -10.00 5.06
N GLY A 170 -14.50 -10.59 4.34
CA GLY A 170 -15.78 -10.00 3.98
C GLY A 170 -16.96 -10.57 4.76
N SER A 171 -16.74 -11.32 5.84
CA SER A 171 -17.83 -11.87 6.68
C SER A 171 -18.70 -10.81 7.35
N GLY A 172 -18.16 -9.60 7.53
CA GLY A 172 -18.91 -8.42 8.03
C GLY A 172 -19.57 -7.58 6.92
N LEU A 173 -19.43 -7.97 5.65
CA LEU A 173 -20.06 -7.33 4.50
C LEU A 173 -21.14 -8.26 3.94
N THR A 174 -22.41 -7.99 4.23
CA THR A 174 -23.50 -8.79 3.67
C THR A 174 -23.74 -8.44 2.21
N SER A 175 -23.92 -9.46 1.37
CA SER A 175 -24.25 -9.29 -0.05
C SER A 175 -25.30 -10.26 -0.53
N LYS A 176 -25.97 -9.91 -1.64
CA LYS A 176 -26.91 -10.82 -2.32
C LYS A 176 -26.13 -11.82 -3.17
N THR A 177 -25.19 -11.32 -3.96
CA THR A 177 -24.41 -12.16 -4.88
C THR A 177 -22.91 -11.96 -4.66
N ALA A 178 -22.13 -13.03 -4.91
CA ALA A 178 -20.67 -12.93 -4.92
C ALA A 178 -20.06 -13.84 -5.99
N THR A 179 -19.03 -13.32 -6.64
CA THR A 179 -18.14 -14.08 -7.54
C THR A 179 -16.74 -14.05 -6.97
N VAL A 180 -16.15 -15.23 -6.77
CA VAL A 180 -14.78 -15.39 -6.25
C VAL A 180 -13.91 -16.10 -7.27
N LYS A 181 -12.81 -15.47 -7.67
CA LYS A 181 -11.76 -16.06 -8.49
C LYS A 181 -10.46 -16.03 -7.70
N SER A 182 -9.97 -17.17 -7.29
CA SER A 182 -8.74 -17.31 -6.50
C SER A 182 -7.70 -18.13 -7.26
N ALA A 183 -6.51 -17.57 -7.42
CA ALA A 183 -5.33 -18.25 -7.98
C ALA A 183 -4.20 -18.21 -6.96
N GLY A 184 -3.87 -19.37 -6.35
CA GLY A 184 -2.83 -19.48 -5.33
C GLY A 184 -3.30 -20.16 -4.04
N THR A 185 -2.89 -19.59 -2.88
CA THR A 185 -3.18 -20.14 -1.55
C THR A 185 -3.95 -19.17 -0.65
N GLY A 186 -4.51 -18.10 -1.24
CA GLY A 186 -5.23 -17.08 -0.51
C GLY A 186 -6.57 -17.58 0.07
N ASN A 187 -7.04 -16.90 1.12
CA ASN A 187 -8.27 -17.23 1.81
C ASN A 187 -9.30 -16.11 1.67
N ALA A 188 -10.58 -16.47 1.50
CA ALA A 188 -11.67 -15.52 1.46
C ALA A 188 -12.80 -15.93 2.41
N GLU A 189 -13.33 -14.97 3.17
CA GLU A 189 -14.52 -15.16 4.01
C GLU A 189 -15.62 -14.21 3.55
N LEU A 190 -16.85 -14.73 3.39
CA LEU A 190 -17.98 -14.05 2.75
C LEU A 190 -19.27 -14.23 3.53
N ALA A 191 -20.19 -13.25 3.44
CA ALA A 191 -21.58 -13.38 3.83
C ALA A 191 -22.47 -13.12 2.61
N VAL A 192 -23.16 -14.17 2.09
CA VAL A 192 -23.90 -14.12 0.82
C VAL A 192 -25.26 -14.80 0.99
N SER A 193 -26.32 -14.17 0.45
CA SER A 193 -27.68 -14.70 0.59
C SER A 193 -28.21 -15.50 -0.61
N ASP A 194 -27.97 -15.02 -1.85
CA ASP A 194 -28.73 -15.47 -3.03
C ASP A 194 -27.90 -16.37 -3.97
N SER A 195 -26.70 -15.94 -4.37
CA SER A 195 -25.85 -16.67 -5.34
C SER A 195 -24.37 -16.50 -5.04
N LEU A 196 -23.63 -17.60 -5.12
CA LEU A 196 -22.19 -17.65 -4.92
C LEU A 196 -21.52 -18.47 -6.02
N ASP A 197 -20.73 -17.80 -6.88
CA ASP A 197 -19.89 -18.44 -7.89
C ASP A 197 -18.44 -18.46 -7.42
N VAL A 198 -17.82 -19.64 -7.34
CA VAL A 198 -16.44 -19.79 -6.85
C VAL A 198 -15.59 -20.55 -7.86
N ASN A 199 -14.47 -19.95 -8.24
CA ASN A 199 -13.45 -20.59 -9.06
C ASN A 199 -12.11 -20.54 -8.30
N ILE A 200 -11.55 -21.68 -7.93
CA ILE A 200 -10.27 -21.78 -7.22
C ILE A 200 -9.29 -22.55 -8.09
N ILE A 201 -8.12 -21.95 -8.32
CA ILE A 201 -6.98 -22.61 -8.96
C ILE A 201 -5.83 -22.59 -7.94
N GLY A 202 -5.53 -23.75 -7.35
CA GLY A 202 -4.50 -23.91 -6.32
C GLY A 202 -5.03 -24.47 -5.01
N ASN A 203 -4.58 -23.95 -3.87
CA ASN A 203 -4.85 -24.49 -2.53
C ASN A 203 -5.59 -23.47 -1.61
N GLY A 204 -6.21 -22.46 -2.19
CA GLY A 204 -6.94 -21.44 -1.43
C GLY A 204 -8.22 -22.00 -0.78
N THR A 205 -8.68 -21.33 0.28
CA THR A 205 -9.93 -21.66 0.97
C THR A 205 -10.91 -20.52 0.87
N VAL A 206 -12.13 -20.81 0.44
CA VAL A 206 -13.26 -19.88 0.49
C VAL A 206 -14.24 -20.37 1.55
N THR A 207 -14.53 -19.53 2.54
CA THR A 207 -15.51 -19.81 3.59
C THR A 207 -16.68 -18.84 3.45
N TYR A 208 -17.91 -19.34 3.53
CA TYR A 208 -19.09 -18.48 3.41
C TYR A 208 -20.15 -18.77 4.46
N THR A 209 -20.94 -17.73 4.76
CA THR A 209 -22.18 -17.81 5.57
C THR A 209 -23.38 -17.43 4.71
N GLY A 210 -24.58 -17.85 5.14
CA GLY A 210 -25.81 -17.67 4.39
C GLY A 210 -26.27 -18.96 3.71
N SER A 211 -27.22 -18.85 2.79
CA SER A 211 -27.80 -20.00 2.06
C SER A 211 -27.94 -19.71 0.57
N PRO A 212 -26.87 -19.26 -0.12
CA PRO A 212 -26.91 -18.98 -1.54
C PRO A 212 -27.05 -20.27 -2.37
N GLN A 213 -27.47 -20.10 -3.63
CA GLN A 213 -27.19 -21.09 -4.64
C GLN A 213 -25.70 -21.06 -4.96
N VAL A 214 -25.04 -22.22 -4.84
CA VAL A 214 -23.58 -22.31 -5.00
C VAL A 214 -23.24 -23.01 -6.30
N ASN A 215 -22.39 -22.31 -7.10
CA ASN A 215 -21.71 -22.92 -8.26
C ASN A 215 -20.20 -22.85 -7.98
N GLN A 216 -19.50 -24.00 -8.12
CA GLN A 216 -18.08 -24.07 -7.84
C GLN A 216 -17.28 -24.82 -8.89
N SER A 217 -16.07 -24.34 -9.14
CA SER A 217 -15.05 -25.02 -9.93
C SER A 217 -13.71 -24.94 -9.19
N ILE A 218 -13.15 -26.10 -8.82
CA ILE A 218 -11.90 -26.15 -8.04
C ILE A 218 -10.90 -27.01 -8.79
N ILE A 219 -9.74 -26.43 -9.08
CA ILE A 219 -8.59 -27.09 -9.69
C ILE A 219 -7.43 -27.02 -8.69
N GLY A 220 -7.04 -28.16 -8.13
CA GLY A 220 -6.02 -28.27 -7.09
C GLY A 220 -6.57 -28.82 -5.78
N SER A 221 -5.98 -28.42 -4.65
CA SER A 221 -6.38 -28.88 -3.30
C SER A 221 -7.13 -27.79 -2.50
N GLY A 222 -7.63 -26.78 -3.17
CA GLY A 222 -8.45 -25.73 -2.55
C GLY A 222 -9.79 -26.26 -2.03
N SER A 223 -10.48 -25.47 -1.21
CA SER A 223 -11.76 -25.87 -0.62
C SER A 223 -12.76 -24.73 -0.54
N LEU A 224 -14.05 -25.08 -0.66
CA LEU A 224 -15.18 -24.23 -0.34
C LEU A 224 -15.89 -24.79 0.90
N GLN A 225 -16.09 -23.96 1.92
CA GLN A 225 -16.65 -24.37 3.21
C GLN A 225 -17.81 -23.47 3.61
N LYS A 226 -18.92 -24.05 4.04
CA LYS A 226 -20.02 -23.33 4.69
C LYS A 226 -19.75 -23.29 6.20
N LYS A 227 -19.87 -22.09 6.78
CA LYS A 227 -19.72 -21.84 8.23
C LYS A 227 -21.06 -21.73 8.92
#